data_61151445703776c7fa991263f0b8c4a1
#
_entry.id   61151445703776c7fa991263f0b8c4a1
#
_cell.length_a   1.000
_cell.length_b   1.000
_cell.length_c   1.000
_cell.angle_alpha   90.00
_cell.angle_beta   90.00
_cell.angle_gamma   90.00
#
_symmetry.space_group_name_H-M   'P 1'
#
loop_
_entity.id
_entity.type
_entity.pdbx_description
1 polymer ?
#
loop_
_entity_poly.entity_id
_entity_poly.type
_entity_poly.pdbx_seq_one_letter_code
_entity_poly.pdbx_strand_id
1 'polypeptide(L)'
;DIIEYELHKKGFTYALLTDQPDEERFVPPMRGQFYDIVPFWCDDPTMRKVYSVTLPREKEMQFQFYQGECASSMRYENDRKVYTFAKNNMMPVRREPNMVDLYDAAPKLMMSSTPHWKDKSLWFHKTNEDYGSFAPLPEARQKVNELIRGKKTEMEKIAVLTHWVADNIRYAGITRGKGEGFTLHNTKMNYTDRCGVCKDIAGSLISFLRMAGFEAYPAMTMAGSRVESIPADHFNHCVAVVKLSNGTYMPLDPTWVPFCRELWSSAEQQQNYLPGVPEGSDLCITPVSAPENH
;
A
#
# COMPACT_ATOMS: atom_id res chain seq x y z
N ASP A 1 7.09 8.30 -37.70
CA ASP A 1 8.09 8.84 -36.77
C ASP A 1 8.44 7.76 -35.75
N ILE A 2 9.69 7.75 -35.28
CA ILE A 2 10.19 6.87 -34.24
C ILE A 2 10.56 7.77 -33.07
N ILE A 3 10.07 7.39 -31.87
CA ILE A 3 10.47 8.00 -30.60
C ILE A 3 11.22 6.94 -29.82
N GLU A 4 12.45 7.25 -29.41
CA GLU A 4 13.28 6.41 -28.56
C GLU A 4 13.72 7.23 -27.35
N TYR A 5 13.65 6.62 -26.16
CA TYR A 5 14.16 7.23 -24.93
C TYR A 5 14.74 6.18 -24.02
N GLU A 6 15.74 6.55 -23.24
CA GLU A 6 16.33 5.77 -22.18
C GLU A 6 16.01 6.43 -20.84
N LEU A 7 15.56 5.64 -19.87
CA LEU A 7 15.25 6.11 -18.54
C LEU A 7 16.05 5.31 -17.51
N HIS A 8 16.93 6.00 -16.80
CA HIS A 8 17.67 5.40 -15.69
C HIS A 8 17.00 5.76 -14.37
N LYS A 9 16.52 4.72 -13.63
CA LYS A 9 15.96 4.88 -12.29
C LYS A 9 16.87 4.22 -11.28
N LYS A 10 17.31 4.98 -10.28
CA LYS A 10 18.06 4.46 -9.13
C LYS A 10 17.14 4.50 -7.89
N GLY A 11 16.76 3.33 -7.41
CA GLY A 11 15.78 3.19 -6.35
C GLY A 11 14.34 3.40 -6.85
N PHE A 12 13.39 3.28 -5.95
CA PHE A 12 12.00 3.57 -6.23
C PHE A 12 11.63 4.90 -5.57
N THR A 13 11.34 5.90 -6.35
CA THR A 13 10.80 7.16 -5.84
C THR A 13 9.28 7.12 -5.85
N TYR A 14 8.69 6.83 -4.70
CA TYR A 14 7.33 7.29 -4.41
C TYR A 14 7.33 8.74 -3.89
N ALA A 15 8.47 9.30 -3.60
CA ALA A 15 8.62 10.70 -3.24
C ALA A 15 8.46 11.57 -4.48
N LEU A 16 7.24 11.86 -4.82
CA LEU A 16 6.88 12.78 -5.91
C LEU A 16 7.29 14.24 -5.66
N LEU A 17 7.90 14.57 -4.53
CA LEU A 17 7.98 15.95 -4.05
C LEU A 17 9.33 16.38 -3.48
N THR A 18 10.40 15.59 -3.59
CA THR A 18 11.72 16.05 -3.15
C THR A 18 12.71 16.08 -4.32
N ASP A 19 13.23 17.25 -4.62
CA ASP A 19 14.34 17.47 -5.57
C ASP A 19 15.68 16.90 -5.06
N GLN A 20 15.71 16.34 -3.85
CA GLN A 20 16.92 15.81 -3.24
C GLN A 20 16.76 14.35 -2.88
N PRO A 21 17.59 13.46 -3.44
CA PRO A 21 17.68 12.08 -3.00
C PRO A 21 18.42 12.04 -1.65
N ASP A 22 17.72 12.38 -0.58
CA ASP A 22 18.22 12.17 0.77
C ASP A 22 17.95 10.71 1.13
N GLU A 23 19.00 9.90 1.11
CA GLU A 23 18.92 8.46 1.38
C GLU A 23 18.34 8.15 2.77
N GLU A 24 18.43 9.08 3.71
CA GLU A 24 17.85 8.93 5.05
C GLU A 24 16.33 9.13 5.10
N ARG A 25 15.75 9.80 4.09
CA ARG A 25 14.31 10.09 4.01
C ARG A 25 13.52 9.04 3.26
N PHE A 26 14.19 8.24 2.48
CA PHE A 26 13.56 7.34 1.55
C PHE A 26 13.90 5.88 1.87
N VAL A 27 12.88 5.09 2.14
CA VAL A 27 12.99 3.62 2.22
C VAL A 27 12.40 3.05 0.95
N PRO A 28 13.27 2.56 0.03
CA PRO A 28 12.80 1.96 -1.21
C PRO A 28 12.00 0.67 -0.93
N PRO A 29 11.16 0.22 -1.85
CA PRO A 29 10.63 -1.13 -1.82
C PRO A 29 11.78 -2.13 -1.70
N MET A 30 11.51 -3.30 -1.18
CA MET A 30 12.47 -4.36 -0.81
C MET A 30 13.71 -4.38 -1.69
N ARG A 31 14.88 -4.05 -1.11
CA ARG A 31 16.15 -3.98 -1.85
C ARG A 31 16.43 -5.29 -2.58
N GLY A 32 16.89 -5.19 -3.82
CA GLY A 32 17.21 -6.35 -4.66
C GLY A 32 15.98 -7.04 -5.23
N GLN A 33 14.76 -6.58 -4.96
CA GLN A 33 13.56 -7.09 -5.61
C GLN A 33 13.14 -6.18 -6.77
N PHE A 34 12.55 -6.81 -7.78
CA PHE A 34 11.98 -6.14 -8.95
C PHE A 34 10.49 -6.43 -9.02
N TYR A 35 9.71 -5.46 -9.43
CA TYR A 35 8.34 -5.66 -9.86
C TYR A 35 7.98 -4.65 -10.96
N ASP A 36 6.98 -5.00 -11.75
CA ASP A 36 6.34 -4.06 -12.66
C ASP A 36 4.89 -4.46 -12.92
N ILE A 37 4.06 -3.47 -13.26
CA ILE A 37 2.67 -3.61 -13.65
C ILE A 37 2.52 -2.91 -14.98
N VAL A 38 2.47 -3.68 -16.04
CA VAL A 38 2.50 -3.19 -17.40
C VAL A 38 1.13 -3.26 -18.03
N PRO A 39 0.48 -2.13 -18.35
CA PRO A 39 -0.77 -2.13 -19.08
C PRO A 39 -0.58 -2.69 -20.50
N PHE A 40 -1.46 -3.58 -20.92
CA PHE A 40 -1.55 -4.09 -22.29
C PHE A 40 -2.85 -3.64 -22.95
N TRP A 41 -3.29 -2.46 -22.62
CA TRP A 41 -4.34 -1.71 -23.31
C TRP A 41 -3.75 -0.47 -23.98
N CYS A 42 -4.52 0.15 -24.85
CA CYS A 42 -4.11 1.32 -25.62
C CYS A 42 -5.33 2.21 -25.89
N ASP A 43 -5.08 3.48 -26.11
CA ASP A 43 -6.10 4.46 -26.52
C ASP A 43 -6.24 4.50 -28.06
N ASP A 44 -5.19 4.10 -28.79
CA ASP A 44 -5.15 4.02 -30.24
C ASP A 44 -4.89 2.57 -30.72
N PRO A 45 -5.36 2.19 -31.94
CA PRO A 45 -5.07 0.88 -32.50
C PRO A 45 -3.55 0.63 -32.55
N THR A 46 -3.12 -0.43 -31.86
CA THR A 46 -1.69 -0.77 -31.73
C THR A 46 -1.41 -2.10 -32.40
N MET A 47 -0.59 -2.09 -33.46
CA MET A 47 -0.25 -3.30 -34.22
C MET A 47 0.49 -4.32 -33.34
N ARG A 48 1.41 -3.85 -32.53
CA ARG A 48 2.22 -4.72 -31.66
C ARG A 48 2.77 -3.98 -30.46
N LYS A 49 2.64 -4.57 -29.27
CA LYS A 49 3.33 -4.18 -28.06
C LYS A 49 4.25 -5.29 -27.62
N VAL A 50 5.50 -4.97 -27.35
CA VAL A 50 6.51 -5.89 -26.78
C VAL A 50 7.05 -5.27 -25.51
N TYR A 51 7.11 -6.08 -24.46
CA TYR A 51 7.75 -5.71 -23.20
C TYR A 51 8.79 -6.77 -22.85
N SER A 52 10.01 -6.36 -22.55
CA SER A 52 11.09 -7.27 -22.20
C SER A 52 11.74 -6.88 -20.88
N VAL A 53 12.02 -7.88 -20.05
CA VAL A 53 12.70 -7.72 -18.77
C VAL A 53 13.95 -8.58 -18.77
N THR A 54 15.09 -7.94 -18.47
CA THR A 54 16.36 -8.64 -18.33
C THR A 54 16.80 -8.63 -16.87
N LEU A 55 16.96 -9.80 -16.28
CA LEU A 55 17.37 -10.00 -14.89
C LEU A 55 18.66 -10.81 -14.82
N PRO A 56 19.43 -10.73 -13.72
CA PRO A 56 20.51 -11.67 -13.44
C PRO A 56 20.00 -13.12 -13.53
N ARG A 57 20.87 -14.04 -13.95
CA ARG A 57 20.50 -15.44 -14.23
C ARG A 57 19.91 -16.16 -13.01
N GLU A 58 20.42 -15.85 -11.83
CA GLU A 58 20.00 -16.43 -10.56
C GLU A 58 18.69 -15.79 -10.01
N LYS A 59 18.28 -14.64 -10.59
CA LYS A 59 17.10 -13.95 -10.10
C LYS A 59 15.82 -14.61 -10.64
N GLU A 60 15.02 -15.16 -9.74
CA GLU A 60 13.70 -15.68 -10.12
C GLU A 60 12.67 -14.57 -10.21
N MET A 61 11.70 -14.74 -11.12
CA MET A 61 10.59 -13.82 -11.32
C MET A 61 9.33 -14.63 -11.60
N GLN A 62 8.26 -14.29 -10.90
CA GLN A 62 6.93 -14.76 -11.21
C GLN A 62 6.18 -13.69 -12.01
N PHE A 63 5.27 -14.12 -12.86
CA PHE A 63 4.44 -13.21 -13.66
C PHE A 63 3.09 -13.82 -13.96
N GLN A 64 2.12 -12.96 -14.19
CA GLN A 64 0.80 -13.34 -14.65
C GLN A 64 0.22 -12.26 -15.56
N PHE A 65 -0.45 -12.71 -16.60
CA PHE A 65 -1.21 -11.85 -17.49
C PHE A 65 -2.69 -11.92 -17.10
N TYR A 66 -3.29 -10.78 -16.83
CA TYR A 66 -4.68 -10.67 -16.40
C TYR A 66 -5.54 -10.11 -17.53
N GLN A 67 -6.82 -10.46 -17.54
CA GLN A 67 -7.84 -9.95 -18.48
C GLN A 67 -7.49 -10.21 -19.94
N GLY A 68 -6.89 -11.35 -20.24
CA GLY A 68 -6.56 -11.75 -21.61
C GLY A 68 -5.31 -12.60 -21.71
N GLU A 69 -4.69 -12.60 -22.88
CA GLU A 69 -3.52 -13.40 -23.18
C GLU A 69 -2.44 -12.58 -23.90
N CYS A 70 -1.20 -12.98 -23.73
CA CYS A 70 -0.06 -12.53 -24.53
C CYS A 70 0.89 -13.70 -24.82
N ALA A 71 1.66 -13.60 -25.89
CA ALA A 71 2.77 -14.49 -26.13
C ALA A 71 3.90 -14.20 -25.14
N SER A 72 4.43 -15.23 -24.48
CA SER A 72 5.56 -15.08 -23.57
C SER A 72 6.68 -16.04 -23.94
N SER A 73 7.92 -15.60 -23.76
CA SER A 73 9.11 -16.42 -23.91
C SER A 73 10.19 -16.03 -22.92
N MET A 74 11.07 -16.96 -22.60
CA MET A 74 12.26 -16.72 -21.79
C MET A 74 13.46 -17.35 -22.49
N ARG A 75 14.57 -16.60 -22.51
CA ARG A 75 15.86 -17.08 -23.01
C ARG A 75 17.00 -16.69 -22.08
N TYR A 76 18.08 -17.43 -22.17
CA TYR A 76 19.31 -17.09 -21.50
C TYR A 76 20.27 -16.36 -22.45
N GLU A 77 20.82 -15.26 -21.98
CA GLU A 77 21.87 -14.48 -22.66
C GLU A 77 23.02 -14.28 -21.68
N ASN A 78 24.09 -15.07 -21.86
CA ASN A 78 25.22 -15.11 -20.94
C ASN A 78 24.78 -15.42 -19.49
N ASP A 79 25.02 -14.52 -18.56
CA ASP A 79 24.65 -14.58 -17.15
C ASP A 79 23.29 -13.90 -16.83
N ARG A 80 22.45 -13.73 -17.85
CA ARG A 80 21.15 -13.07 -17.72
C ARG A 80 19.99 -13.94 -18.21
N LYS A 81 18.82 -13.70 -17.67
CA LYS A 81 17.51 -14.18 -18.17
C LYS A 81 16.80 -13.02 -18.84
N VAL A 82 16.29 -13.24 -20.04
CA VAL A 82 15.47 -12.26 -20.76
C VAL A 82 14.08 -12.83 -20.94
N TYR A 83 13.12 -12.21 -20.30
CA TYR A 83 11.69 -12.49 -20.48
C TYR A 83 11.14 -11.52 -21.52
N THR A 84 10.32 -12.01 -22.43
CA THR A 84 9.67 -11.19 -23.46
C THR A 84 8.20 -11.51 -23.51
N PHE A 85 7.37 -10.48 -23.49
CA PHE A 85 5.92 -10.53 -23.57
C PHE A 85 5.47 -9.73 -24.78
N ALA A 86 4.62 -10.30 -25.62
CA ALA A 86 4.17 -9.65 -26.84
C ALA A 86 2.67 -9.86 -27.07
N LYS A 87 2.00 -8.81 -27.52
CA LYS A 87 0.61 -8.83 -27.96
C LYS A 87 0.48 -8.05 -29.27
N ASN A 88 -0.25 -8.63 -30.22
CA ASN A 88 -0.48 -8.05 -31.53
C ASN A 88 -1.94 -7.59 -31.68
N ASN A 89 -2.18 -6.68 -32.61
CA ASN A 89 -3.51 -6.25 -33.04
C ASN A 89 -4.40 -5.80 -31.87
N MET A 90 -3.87 -4.92 -31.02
CA MET A 90 -4.59 -4.41 -29.88
C MET A 90 -5.56 -3.32 -30.33
N MET A 91 -6.83 -3.49 -29.99
CA MET A 91 -7.86 -2.49 -30.21
C MET A 91 -7.92 -1.52 -29.04
N PRO A 92 -8.31 -0.25 -29.30
CA PRO A 92 -8.47 0.74 -28.23
C PRO A 92 -9.49 0.31 -27.18
N VAL A 93 -9.18 0.55 -25.94
CA VAL A 93 -10.14 0.41 -24.83
C VAL A 93 -10.89 1.73 -24.68
N ARG A 94 -12.21 1.67 -24.78
CA ARG A 94 -13.08 2.82 -24.52
C ARG A 94 -13.40 2.92 -23.05
N ARG A 95 -13.18 4.10 -22.47
CA ARG A 95 -13.61 4.40 -21.11
C ARG A 95 -15.10 4.73 -21.11
N GLU A 96 -15.81 4.12 -20.16
CA GLU A 96 -17.24 4.38 -19.92
C GLU A 96 -17.41 5.16 -18.60
N PRO A 97 -18.42 6.03 -18.49
CA PRO A 97 -18.72 6.67 -17.22
C PRO A 97 -18.98 5.64 -16.11
N ASN A 98 -18.37 5.87 -14.94
CA ASN A 98 -18.51 5.00 -13.76
C ASN A 98 -18.05 3.54 -13.93
N MET A 99 -17.25 3.24 -14.94
CA MET A 99 -16.60 1.92 -15.04
C MET A 99 -15.57 1.74 -13.93
N VAL A 100 -15.24 0.49 -13.63
CA VAL A 100 -14.10 0.15 -12.77
C VAL A 100 -12.79 0.62 -13.39
N ASP A 101 -11.73 0.70 -12.58
CA ASP A 101 -10.41 1.09 -13.07
C ASP A 101 -9.93 0.18 -14.21
N LEU A 102 -9.20 0.74 -15.17
CA LEU A 102 -8.66 -0.01 -16.30
C LEU A 102 -7.70 -1.11 -15.86
N TYR A 103 -7.03 -0.98 -14.72
CA TYR A 103 -6.22 -2.05 -14.15
C TYR A 103 -7.07 -3.26 -13.73
N ASP A 104 -8.38 -3.10 -13.52
CA ASP A 104 -9.29 -4.21 -13.21
C ASP A 104 -10.05 -4.73 -14.45
N ALA A 105 -10.26 -3.88 -15.45
CA ALA A 105 -11.09 -4.19 -16.62
C ALA A 105 -10.30 -4.57 -17.87
N ALA A 106 -9.05 -4.10 -18.00
CA ALA A 106 -8.28 -4.23 -19.24
C ALA A 106 -7.04 -5.14 -19.05
N PRO A 107 -6.49 -5.68 -20.16
CA PRO A 107 -5.34 -6.56 -20.09
C PRO A 107 -4.12 -5.92 -19.45
N LYS A 108 -3.53 -6.58 -18.45
CA LYS A 108 -2.30 -6.16 -17.78
C LYS A 108 -1.36 -7.33 -17.54
N LEU A 109 -0.07 -7.06 -17.58
CA LEU A 109 0.97 -7.99 -17.14
C LEU A 109 1.47 -7.52 -15.78
N MET A 110 1.47 -8.41 -14.80
CA MET A 110 2.12 -8.17 -13.51
C MET A 110 3.28 -9.12 -13.34
N MET A 111 4.36 -8.63 -12.76
CA MET A 111 5.55 -9.42 -12.49
C MET A 111 6.23 -8.96 -11.21
N SER A 112 6.86 -9.90 -10.51
CA SER A 112 7.60 -9.63 -9.30
C SER A 112 8.67 -10.69 -9.05
N SER A 113 9.81 -10.26 -8.54
CA SER A 113 10.81 -11.16 -8.00
C SER A 113 10.65 -11.42 -6.49
N THR A 114 9.72 -10.74 -5.83
CA THR A 114 9.34 -11.05 -4.44
C THR A 114 8.60 -12.39 -4.43
N PRO A 115 9.03 -13.40 -3.65
CA PRO A 115 8.44 -14.74 -3.71
C PRO A 115 6.99 -14.77 -3.20
N HIS A 116 6.74 -14.15 -2.05
CA HIS A 116 5.44 -14.23 -1.36
C HIS A 116 5.02 -12.88 -0.77
N TRP A 117 3.72 -12.65 -0.64
CA TRP A 117 3.17 -11.51 0.07
C TRP A 117 3.64 -11.46 1.52
N LYS A 118 3.84 -12.62 2.16
CA LYS A 118 4.38 -12.73 3.51
C LYS A 118 5.75 -12.06 3.66
N ASP A 119 6.64 -12.19 2.67
CA ASP A 119 7.97 -11.56 2.69
C ASP A 119 7.83 -10.03 2.68
N LYS A 120 6.89 -9.52 1.90
CA LYS A 120 6.58 -8.10 1.84
C LYS A 120 5.94 -7.59 3.13
N SER A 121 5.05 -8.34 3.72
CA SER A 121 4.45 -8.05 5.03
C SER A 121 5.52 -7.92 6.12
N LEU A 122 6.41 -8.89 6.24
CA LEU A 122 7.53 -8.87 7.19
C LEU A 122 8.46 -7.68 6.97
N TRP A 123 8.79 -7.40 5.72
CA TRP A 123 9.62 -6.23 5.37
C TRP A 123 8.94 -4.92 5.76
N PHE A 124 7.64 -4.77 5.47
CA PHE A 124 6.88 -3.56 5.80
C PHE A 124 6.76 -3.34 7.30
N HIS A 125 6.50 -4.42 8.05
CA HIS A 125 6.53 -4.39 9.51
C HIS A 125 7.89 -3.91 10.02
N LYS A 126 8.96 -4.62 9.64
CA LYS A 126 10.32 -4.32 10.09
C LYS A 126 10.75 -2.89 9.75
N THR A 127 10.48 -2.42 8.55
CA THR A 127 10.83 -1.06 8.09
C THR A 127 10.25 0.00 9.01
N ASN A 128 8.99 -0.13 9.45
CA ASN A 128 8.34 0.85 10.32
C ASN A 128 8.77 0.72 11.79
N GLU A 129 9.02 -0.48 12.28
CA GLU A 129 9.56 -0.69 13.63
C GLU A 129 11.00 -0.15 13.74
N ASP A 130 11.86 -0.44 12.78
CA ASP A 130 13.25 0.06 12.76
C ASP A 130 13.32 1.60 12.64
N TYR A 131 12.38 2.20 11.91
CA TYR A 131 12.27 3.66 11.79
C TYR A 131 11.73 4.32 13.07
N GLY A 132 11.05 3.58 13.93
CA GLY A 132 10.44 4.08 15.17
C GLY A 132 9.14 4.87 14.94
N SER A 133 8.40 4.52 13.89
CA SER A 133 7.15 5.19 13.49
C SER A 133 6.14 5.30 14.63
N PHE A 134 6.11 4.29 15.52
CA PHE A 134 5.09 4.18 16.57
C PHE A 134 5.63 4.43 17.98
N ALA A 135 6.76 5.11 18.10
CA ALA A 135 7.35 5.44 19.40
C ALA A 135 6.34 6.20 20.29
N PRO A 136 6.14 5.79 21.54
CA PRO A 136 5.17 6.44 22.41
C PRO A 136 5.58 7.87 22.76
N LEU A 137 4.60 8.76 22.83
CA LEU A 137 4.76 10.15 23.22
C LEU A 137 3.95 10.43 24.51
N PRO A 138 4.55 10.99 25.58
CA PRO A 138 3.85 11.18 26.87
C PRO A 138 2.55 11.99 26.74
N GLU A 139 2.55 13.07 25.97
CA GLU A 139 1.38 13.94 25.76
C GLU A 139 0.26 13.21 25.01
N ALA A 140 0.63 12.41 24.00
CA ALA A 140 -0.32 11.58 23.29
C ALA A 140 -0.88 10.47 24.19
N ARG A 141 -0.06 9.86 25.04
CA ARG A 141 -0.51 8.85 26.03
C ARG A 141 -1.51 9.45 27.03
N GLN A 142 -1.27 10.68 27.49
CA GLN A 142 -2.23 11.37 28.36
C GLN A 142 -3.57 11.53 27.66
N LYS A 143 -3.57 11.95 26.39
CA LYS A 143 -4.79 12.08 25.58
C LYS A 143 -5.49 10.75 25.37
N VAL A 144 -4.75 9.67 25.06
CA VAL A 144 -5.31 8.31 24.94
C VAL A 144 -6.02 7.90 26.22
N ASN A 145 -5.37 8.06 27.38
CA ASN A 145 -5.95 7.73 28.69
C ASN A 145 -7.22 8.52 28.99
N GLU A 146 -7.27 9.78 28.58
CA GLU A 146 -8.48 10.63 28.69
C GLU A 146 -9.62 10.05 27.83
N LEU A 147 -9.34 9.74 26.57
CA LEU A 147 -10.34 9.27 25.59
C LEU A 147 -10.96 7.91 25.95
N ILE A 148 -10.14 6.97 26.45
CA ILE A 148 -10.62 5.63 26.78
C ILE A 148 -11.23 5.55 28.18
N ARG A 149 -11.16 6.62 28.99
CA ARG A 149 -11.73 6.65 30.34
C ARG A 149 -13.21 6.36 30.30
N GLY A 150 -13.64 5.35 31.06
CA GLY A 150 -15.04 4.91 31.13
C GLY A 150 -15.52 4.06 29.95
N LYS A 151 -14.70 3.83 28.94
CA LYS A 151 -15.02 2.89 27.87
C LYS A 151 -14.84 1.45 28.35
N LYS A 152 -15.89 0.63 28.19
CA LYS A 152 -15.96 -0.71 28.77
C LYS A 152 -15.49 -1.81 27.82
N THR A 153 -15.81 -1.67 26.53
CA THR A 153 -15.52 -2.66 25.51
C THR A 153 -14.30 -2.27 24.67
N GLU A 154 -13.68 -3.25 24.03
CA GLU A 154 -12.58 -3.00 23.08
C GLU A 154 -13.05 -2.13 21.90
N MET A 155 -14.26 -2.37 21.37
CA MET A 155 -14.82 -1.61 20.28
C MET A 155 -15.07 -0.14 20.65
N GLU A 156 -15.60 0.15 21.82
CA GLU A 156 -15.74 1.54 22.30
C GLU A 156 -14.41 2.28 22.38
N LYS A 157 -13.34 1.59 22.80
CA LYS A 157 -11.98 2.16 22.85
C LYS A 157 -11.43 2.38 21.45
N ILE A 158 -11.54 1.39 20.56
CA ILE A 158 -11.10 1.48 19.17
C ILE A 158 -11.84 2.62 18.47
N ALA A 159 -13.16 2.66 18.57
CA ALA A 159 -13.97 3.69 17.92
C ALA A 159 -13.61 5.11 18.38
N VAL A 160 -13.51 5.36 19.67
CA VAL A 160 -13.17 6.70 20.18
C VAL A 160 -11.78 7.16 19.77
N LEU A 161 -10.80 6.26 19.71
CA LEU A 161 -9.45 6.57 19.25
C LEU A 161 -9.42 6.85 17.74
N THR A 162 -10.11 6.04 16.94
CA THR A 162 -10.23 6.20 15.50
C THR A 162 -10.91 7.53 15.14
N HIS A 163 -12.05 7.82 15.78
CA HIS A 163 -12.78 9.08 15.59
C HIS A 163 -11.95 10.29 16.02
N TRP A 164 -11.25 10.21 17.15
CA TRP A 164 -10.41 11.33 17.59
C TRP A 164 -9.28 11.62 16.61
N VAL A 165 -8.58 10.60 16.12
CA VAL A 165 -7.50 10.77 15.13
C VAL A 165 -8.06 11.38 13.84
N ALA A 166 -9.18 10.86 13.35
CA ALA A 166 -9.85 11.36 12.13
C ALA A 166 -10.28 12.83 12.25
N ASP A 167 -10.79 13.24 13.42
CA ASP A 167 -11.28 14.60 13.65
C ASP A 167 -10.14 15.60 13.94
N ASN A 168 -8.97 15.13 14.38
CA ASN A 168 -7.89 16.00 14.87
C ASN A 168 -6.62 15.97 14.02
N ILE A 169 -6.48 15.09 13.04
CA ILE A 169 -5.35 15.04 12.11
C ILE A 169 -5.88 15.19 10.68
N ARG A 170 -5.66 16.36 10.12
CA ARG A 170 -6.21 16.73 8.81
C ARG A 170 -5.44 16.08 7.66
N TYR A 171 -6.15 15.56 6.69
CA TYR A 171 -5.54 15.13 5.43
C TYR A 171 -5.08 16.35 4.64
N ALA A 172 -3.76 16.47 4.42
CA ALA A 172 -3.15 17.65 3.81
C ALA A 172 -2.71 17.44 2.35
N GLY A 173 -2.71 16.21 1.86
CA GLY A 173 -2.26 15.87 0.50
C GLY A 173 -0.76 16.06 0.25
N ILE A 174 0.01 16.44 1.27
CA ILE A 174 1.47 16.62 1.22
C ILE A 174 2.13 15.94 2.40
N THR A 175 3.26 15.29 2.17
CA THR A 175 4.13 14.78 3.22
C THR A 175 5.17 15.83 3.63
N ARG A 176 5.63 15.77 4.86
CA ARG A 176 6.67 16.67 5.40
C ARG A 176 7.68 15.89 6.24
N GLY A 177 8.94 16.31 6.20
CA GLY A 177 10.00 15.79 7.05
C GLY A 177 10.57 14.45 6.60
N LYS A 178 11.23 13.76 7.53
CA LYS A 178 11.82 12.42 7.29
C LYS A 178 10.73 11.35 7.25
N GLY A 179 10.96 10.24 6.53
CA GLY A 179 10.04 9.10 6.47
C GLY A 179 9.18 9.06 5.21
N GLU A 180 9.80 9.25 4.08
CA GLU A 180 9.16 9.13 2.77
C GLU A 180 8.98 7.65 2.36
N GLY A 181 8.17 7.42 1.33
CA GLY A 181 7.92 6.07 0.81
C GLY A 181 7.10 5.22 1.76
N PHE A 182 7.61 4.04 2.13
CA PHE A 182 6.91 3.05 2.95
C PHE A 182 7.04 3.27 4.47
N THR A 183 7.82 4.25 4.93
CA THR A 183 7.87 4.61 6.35
C THR A 183 6.74 5.56 6.72
N LEU A 184 6.11 5.30 7.86
CA LEU A 184 5.13 6.18 8.46
C LEU A 184 5.87 7.19 9.35
N HIS A 185 5.47 8.44 9.30
CA HIS A 185 6.04 9.47 10.18
C HIS A 185 5.81 9.13 11.65
N ASN A 186 6.74 9.54 12.52
CA ASN A 186 6.67 9.18 13.92
C ASN A 186 5.54 9.92 14.67
N THR A 187 5.14 9.33 15.79
CA THR A 187 4.03 9.82 16.64
C THR A 187 4.20 11.30 17.01
N LYS A 188 5.42 11.73 17.36
CA LYS A 188 5.67 13.12 17.79
C LYS A 188 5.36 14.09 16.68
N MET A 189 5.83 13.82 15.48
CA MET A 189 5.62 14.66 14.30
C MET A 189 4.13 14.79 13.99
N ASN A 190 3.44 13.67 13.84
CA ASN A 190 2.02 13.65 13.52
C ASN A 190 1.14 14.30 14.61
N TYR A 191 1.48 14.07 15.88
CA TYR A 191 0.74 14.66 17.01
C TYR A 191 0.95 16.16 17.12
N THR A 192 2.12 16.68 16.74
CA THR A 192 2.44 18.11 16.77
C THR A 192 1.82 18.85 15.58
N ASP A 193 2.02 18.32 14.38
CA ASP A 193 1.66 18.98 13.13
C ASP A 193 0.16 18.92 12.81
N ARG A 194 -0.55 17.92 13.35
CA ARG A 194 -1.99 17.71 13.16
C ARG A 194 -2.42 17.66 11.69
N CYS A 195 -1.52 17.25 10.82
CA CYS A 195 -1.82 17.07 9.40
C CYS A 195 -0.81 16.11 8.76
N GLY A 196 -1.24 15.48 7.67
CA GLY A 196 -0.41 14.56 6.89
C GLY A 196 -1.19 13.90 5.79
N VAL A 197 -0.63 12.84 5.23
CA VAL A 197 -1.29 11.97 4.24
C VAL A 197 -1.81 10.70 4.91
N CYS A 198 -2.35 9.77 4.13
CA CYS A 198 -2.94 8.53 4.66
C CYS A 198 -2.04 7.79 5.66
N LYS A 199 -0.75 7.63 5.36
CA LYS A 199 0.20 6.93 6.23
C LYS A 199 0.41 7.65 7.57
N ASP A 200 0.35 8.97 7.61
CA ASP A 200 0.52 9.76 8.83
C ASP A 200 -0.68 9.64 9.76
N ILE A 201 -1.87 9.65 9.17
CA ILE A 201 -3.12 9.48 9.89
C ILE A 201 -3.24 8.04 10.41
N ALA A 202 -2.95 7.04 9.58
CA ALA A 202 -2.89 5.64 10.00
C ALA A 202 -1.84 5.41 11.09
N GLY A 203 -0.62 5.97 10.93
CA GLY A 203 0.45 5.87 11.93
C GLY A 203 0.08 6.48 13.28
N SER A 204 -0.65 7.59 13.26
CA SER A 204 -1.18 8.21 14.48
C SER A 204 -2.16 7.31 15.21
N LEU A 205 -3.08 6.68 14.45
CA LEU A 205 -4.04 5.73 15.01
C LEU A 205 -3.35 4.51 15.60
N ILE A 206 -2.38 3.92 14.88
CA ILE A 206 -1.60 2.78 15.36
C ILE A 206 -0.90 3.12 16.68
N SER A 207 -0.27 4.29 16.75
CA SER A 207 0.40 4.75 17.98
C SER A 207 -0.59 4.91 19.14
N PHE A 208 -1.78 5.46 18.88
CA PHE A 208 -2.83 5.61 19.90
C PHE A 208 -3.35 4.26 20.38
N LEU A 209 -3.62 3.35 19.46
CA LEU A 209 -4.06 1.99 19.79
C LEU A 209 -3.01 1.26 20.63
N ARG A 210 -1.73 1.34 20.25
CA ARG A 210 -0.62 0.74 21.03
C ARG A 210 -0.49 1.38 22.42
N MET A 211 -0.64 2.67 22.54
CA MET A 211 -0.66 3.34 23.84
C MET A 211 -1.86 2.96 24.71
N ALA A 212 -2.98 2.54 24.12
CA ALA A 212 -4.14 1.99 24.77
C ALA A 212 -4.03 0.48 25.12
N GLY A 213 -2.92 -0.16 24.71
CA GLY A 213 -2.63 -1.57 25.00
C GLY A 213 -3.06 -2.56 23.93
N PHE A 214 -3.46 -2.09 22.73
CA PHE A 214 -3.77 -2.97 21.60
C PHE A 214 -2.53 -3.33 20.78
N GLU A 215 -2.54 -4.51 20.18
CA GLU A 215 -1.66 -4.84 19.07
C GLU A 215 -2.22 -4.19 17.79
N ALA A 216 -1.49 -3.23 17.21
CA ALA A 216 -1.91 -2.53 16.02
C ALA A 216 -0.73 -2.33 15.08
N TYR A 217 -0.98 -2.43 13.77
CA TYR A 217 0.04 -2.43 12.72
C TYR A 217 -0.43 -1.67 11.48
N PRO A 218 0.51 -1.19 10.63
CA PRO A 218 0.14 -0.58 9.36
C PRO A 218 -0.29 -1.66 8.35
N ALA A 219 -1.14 -1.27 7.41
CA ALA A 219 -1.50 -2.10 6.28
C ALA A 219 -1.52 -1.28 4.99
N MET A 220 -1.12 -1.92 3.90
CA MET A 220 -1.13 -1.33 2.57
C MET A 220 -2.35 -1.82 1.79
N THR A 221 -2.99 -0.92 1.06
CA THR A 221 -4.11 -1.24 0.17
C THR A 221 -4.06 -0.38 -1.10
N MET A 222 -4.89 -0.69 -2.06
CA MET A 222 -5.05 0.06 -3.29
C MET A 222 -6.48 0.62 -3.36
N ALA A 223 -6.63 1.91 -3.10
CA ALA A 223 -7.90 2.58 -3.33
C ALA A 223 -8.11 2.76 -4.83
N GLY A 224 -9.18 2.16 -5.37
CA GLY A 224 -9.60 2.29 -6.76
C GLY A 224 -9.41 1.07 -7.65
N SER A 225 -8.48 0.16 -7.35
CA SER A 225 -8.30 -1.09 -8.12
C SER A 225 -7.90 -2.26 -7.24
N ARG A 226 -7.91 -3.47 -7.79
CA ARG A 226 -7.57 -4.69 -7.04
C ARG A 226 -6.08 -4.86 -6.87
N VAL A 227 -5.68 -5.36 -5.71
CA VAL A 227 -4.36 -5.95 -5.50
C VAL A 227 -4.44 -7.41 -5.89
N GLU A 228 -3.67 -7.81 -6.87
CA GLU A 228 -3.68 -9.16 -7.44
C GLU A 228 -2.79 -10.13 -6.66
N SER A 229 -2.78 -11.40 -7.07
CA SER A 229 -2.00 -12.47 -6.41
C SER A 229 -0.48 -12.31 -6.52
N ILE A 230 0.01 -11.65 -7.59
CA ILE A 230 1.45 -11.39 -7.77
C ILE A 230 1.92 -10.33 -6.78
N PRO A 231 2.98 -10.58 -5.98
CA PRO A 231 3.49 -9.64 -4.97
C PRO A 231 4.19 -8.42 -5.57
N ALA A 232 3.46 -7.65 -6.37
CA ALA A 232 3.89 -6.36 -6.91
C ALA A 232 3.36 -5.21 -6.05
N ASP A 233 4.10 -4.10 -5.96
CA ASP A 233 3.71 -2.95 -5.12
C ASP A 233 2.60 -2.12 -5.76
N HIS A 234 1.43 -2.72 -5.91
CA HIS A 234 0.23 -2.05 -6.39
C HIS A 234 -0.55 -1.47 -5.20
N PHE A 235 0.04 -0.48 -4.54
CA PHE A 235 -0.53 0.18 -3.37
C PHE A 235 -0.46 1.69 -3.52
N ASN A 236 -1.50 2.38 -3.13
CA ASN A 236 -1.55 3.85 -3.09
C ASN A 236 -2.09 4.39 -1.76
N HIS A 237 -2.47 3.51 -0.83
CA HIS A 237 -3.12 3.88 0.41
C HIS A 237 -2.59 3.06 1.59
N CYS A 238 -2.50 3.69 2.75
CA CYS A 238 -2.10 3.06 4.00
C CYS A 238 -3.22 3.21 5.02
N VAL A 239 -3.59 2.09 5.62
CA VAL A 239 -4.60 1.98 6.69
C VAL A 239 -3.98 1.34 7.93
N ALA A 240 -4.74 1.25 9.01
CA ALA A 240 -4.33 0.54 10.21
C ALA A 240 -5.06 -0.81 10.32
N VAL A 241 -4.44 -1.77 11.00
CA VAL A 241 -5.10 -2.97 11.49
C VAL A 241 -4.91 -3.08 12.99
N VAL A 242 -5.94 -3.52 13.71
CA VAL A 242 -5.89 -3.81 15.14
C VAL A 242 -6.27 -5.25 15.38
N LYS A 243 -5.52 -5.92 16.26
CA LYS A 243 -5.83 -7.30 16.67
C LYS A 243 -6.85 -7.26 17.79
N LEU A 244 -7.99 -7.89 17.55
CA LEU A 244 -9.07 -8.02 18.54
C LEU A 244 -8.77 -9.13 19.53
N SER A 245 -9.48 -9.14 20.66
CA SER A 245 -9.35 -10.14 21.72
C SER A 245 -9.62 -11.58 21.25
N ASN A 246 -10.37 -11.76 20.16
CA ASN A 246 -10.59 -13.06 19.51
C ASN A 246 -9.43 -13.51 18.60
N GLY A 247 -8.36 -12.71 18.48
CA GLY A 247 -7.19 -12.98 17.66
C GLY A 247 -7.30 -12.56 16.18
N THR A 248 -8.44 -12.05 15.73
CA THR A 248 -8.61 -11.56 14.35
C THR A 248 -8.11 -10.13 14.18
N TYR A 249 -7.65 -9.78 12.99
CA TYR A 249 -7.31 -8.41 12.62
C TYR A 249 -8.51 -7.68 12.04
N MET A 250 -8.78 -6.49 12.56
CA MET A 250 -9.81 -5.58 12.05
C MET A 250 -9.13 -4.40 11.33
N PRO A 251 -9.45 -4.12 10.05
CA PRO A 251 -8.99 -2.94 9.36
C PRO A 251 -9.66 -1.68 9.90
N LEU A 252 -8.93 -0.56 9.91
CA LEU A 252 -9.39 0.76 10.34
C LEU A 252 -8.85 1.80 9.36
N ASP A 253 -9.73 2.65 8.83
CA ASP A 253 -9.32 3.73 7.94
C ASP A 253 -9.76 5.11 8.45
N PRO A 254 -8.93 5.77 9.29
CA PRO A 254 -9.29 7.07 9.84
C PRO A 254 -9.38 8.19 8.79
N THR A 255 -8.94 7.97 7.55
CA THR A 255 -9.03 8.99 6.49
C THR A 255 -10.45 9.17 5.96
N TRP A 256 -11.30 8.14 6.05
CA TRP A 256 -12.69 8.15 5.62
C TRP A 256 -13.69 8.52 6.73
N VAL A 257 -13.32 8.35 7.99
CA VAL A 257 -14.18 8.63 9.15
C VAL A 257 -14.79 10.03 9.16
N PRO A 258 -14.08 11.11 8.76
CA PRO A 258 -14.69 12.45 8.73
C PRO A 258 -15.92 12.57 7.83
N PHE A 259 -16.05 11.68 6.84
CA PHE A 259 -17.13 11.73 5.85
C PHE A 259 -18.32 10.85 6.22
N CYS A 260 -18.09 9.67 6.75
CA CYS A 260 -19.15 8.66 6.95
C CYS A 260 -19.23 8.11 8.38
N ARG A 261 -18.26 8.45 9.25
CA ARG A 261 -18.15 7.95 10.64
C ARG A 261 -17.95 6.43 10.74
N GLU A 262 -17.67 5.77 9.66
CA GLU A 262 -17.26 4.36 9.64
C GLU A 262 -15.84 4.21 10.18
N LEU A 263 -15.54 3.09 10.82
CA LEU A 263 -14.19 2.79 11.33
C LEU A 263 -13.23 2.41 10.20
N TRP A 264 -13.75 1.87 9.11
CA TRP A 264 -13.06 1.64 7.84
C TRP A 264 -14.04 1.94 6.69
N SER A 265 -13.50 2.24 5.50
CA SER A 265 -14.33 2.64 4.37
C SER A 265 -15.15 1.50 3.79
N SER A 266 -16.49 1.60 3.84
CA SER A 266 -17.39 0.66 3.15
C SER A 266 -17.27 0.73 1.62
N ALA A 267 -16.72 1.81 1.07
CA ALA A 267 -16.37 1.90 -0.34
C ALA A 267 -15.22 0.98 -0.73
N GLU A 268 -14.42 0.54 0.24
CA GLU A 268 -13.30 -0.39 0.06
C GLU A 268 -13.62 -1.82 0.57
N GLN A 269 -14.87 -2.14 0.78
CA GLN A 269 -15.26 -3.50 1.16
C GLN A 269 -14.89 -4.51 0.06
N GLN A 270 -14.50 -5.73 0.48
CA GLN A 270 -14.04 -6.80 -0.41
C GLN A 270 -12.79 -6.45 -1.23
N GLN A 271 -12.00 -5.47 -0.76
CA GLN A 271 -10.69 -5.12 -1.29
C GLN A 271 -9.58 -5.91 -0.60
N ASN A 272 -8.51 -6.16 -1.33
CA ASN A 272 -7.31 -6.75 -0.76
C ASN A 272 -6.46 -5.71 -0.03
N TYR A 273 -5.92 -6.11 1.13
CA TYR A 273 -4.94 -5.33 1.87
C TYR A 273 -3.84 -6.24 2.43
N LEU A 274 -2.65 -5.69 2.65
CA LEU A 274 -1.51 -6.41 3.20
C LEU A 274 -1.14 -5.85 4.58
N PRO A 275 -1.42 -6.55 5.69
CA PRO A 275 -0.95 -6.14 7.00
C PRO A 275 0.57 -6.27 7.14
N GLY A 276 1.22 -5.27 7.73
CA GLY A 276 2.64 -5.32 8.11
C GLY A 276 2.79 -5.85 9.55
N VAL A 277 2.69 -7.15 9.73
CA VAL A 277 2.65 -7.81 11.05
C VAL A 277 3.93 -8.64 11.30
N PRO A 278 4.31 -8.86 12.59
CA PRO A 278 5.58 -9.52 12.94
C PRO A 278 5.69 -10.98 12.48
N GLU A 279 4.58 -11.69 12.40
CA GLU A 279 4.52 -13.06 11.88
C GLU A 279 4.48 -13.14 10.34
N GLY A 280 4.31 -12.00 9.68
CA GLY A 280 4.03 -11.92 8.25
C GLY A 280 2.63 -12.40 7.90
N SER A 281 2.04 -11.81 6.87
CA SER A 281 0.69 -12.12 6.39
C SER A 281 0.67 -12.23 4.87
N ASP A 282 -0.20 -13.06 4.36
CA ASP A 282 -0.66 -12.96 2.98
C ASP A 282 -1.71 -11.83 2.85
N LEU A 283 -2.21 -11.61 1.63
CA LEU A 283 -3.28 -10.66 1.41
C LEU A 283 -4.52 -11.05 2.23
N CYS A 284 -5.06 -10.06 2.91
CA CYS A 284 -6.36 -10.14 3.57
C CYS A 284 -7.42 -9.43 2.72
N ILE A 285 -8.68 -9.68 3.04
CA ILE A 285 -9.83 -9.04 2.37
C ILE A 285 -10.58 -8.20 3.40
N THR A 286 -10.87 -6.95 3.06
CA THR A 286 -11.72 -6.10 3.90
C THR A 286 -13.12 -6.70 3.99
N PRO A 287 -13.73 -6.72 5.18
CA PRO A 287 -15.04 -7.32 5.37
C PRO A 287 -16.13 -6.51 4.64
N VAL A 288 -17.30 -7.12 4.47
CA VAL A 288 -18.51 -6.38 4.12
C VAL A 288 -18.88 -5.50 5.31
N SER A 289 -19.38 -4.29 5.05
CA SER A 289 -19.78 -3.36 6.10
C SER A 289 -20.84 -3.99 7.02
N ALA A 290 -20.64 -3.86 8.32
CA ALA A 290 -21.50 -4.39 9.36
C ALA A 290 -21.77 -3.29 10.41
N PRO A 291 -22.76 -3.47 11.31
CA PRO A 291 -23.08 -2.47 12.34
C PRO A 291 -21.89 -2.06 13.21
N GLU A 292 -20.94 -2.97 13.44
CA GLU A 292 -19.73 -2.73 14.23
C GLU A 292 -18.75 -1.76 13.56
N ASN A 293 -18.98 -1.43 12.28
CA ASN A 293 -18.18 -0.46 11.55
C ASN A 293 -18.49 1.00 11.90
N HIS A 294 -19.53 1.26 12.69
CA HIS A 294 -19.97 2.62 13.05
C HIS A 294 -19.66 3.01 14.47
#